data_66f7a97393753f7ceb7411b8807d9aa2
#
_entry.id   66f7a97393753f7ceb7411b8807d9aa2
#
_cell.length_a   1.000
_cell.length_b   1.000
_cell.length_c   1.000
_cell.angle_alpha   90.00
_cell.angle_beta   90.00
_cell.angle_gamma   90.00
#
_symmetry.space_group_name_H-M   'P 1'
#
loop_
_entity.id
_entity.type
_entity.pdbx_description
1 polymer ?
#
loop_
_entity_poly.entity_id
_entity_poly.type
_entity_poly.pdbx_seq_one_letter_code
_entity_poly.pdbx_strand_id
1 'polypeptide(L)'
;MPSRIRRALGVVVVAAAASVAGAVPLAAQGTPAPAPQVTVGGLVYTQFLYQLKDTLTPHFNNFDITRAYVNVLGKFAGGVGTRVTADIYRNADGSLGYRLKYAFATYTPEGSQLTYKLGLIHTPWLDWEEALWDYRMQGQMAFERGGYVSAADFGVGVDGKWGADKVNLQVTVVNGEFYRNPETGQGKDVQARLSVRVMDTDDPSRVGGLRITGYAAYGKTTAGGARNRYLGMVSYRTKQLTLAGEAVATQDGPLTATNGHVYSAFGVYKVPDSKVAVIGRVDITHKQSGATDQQTRYIAGFSYQLTPNWRLLADWDYTNYQTDALNLANDPTRSQALFQTQFAF
;
A
#
# COMPACT_ATOMS: atom_id res chain seq x y z
N MET A 1 -30.94 46.66 -7.04
CA MET A 1 -29.90 47.02 -8.06
C MET A 1 -28.57 47.21 -7.37
N PRO A 2 -27.46 46.85 -7.93
CA PRO A 2 -27.05 45.63 -8.65
C PRO A 2 -25.90 44.97 -7.86
N SER A 3 -25.16 43.98 -8.20
CA SER A 3 -24.90 43.16 -9.37
C SER A 3 -24.10 41.96 -8.94
N ARG A 4 -24.37 40.85 -9.55
CA ARG A 4 -23.67 39.59 -9.38
C ARG A 4 -22.30 39.64 -10.08
N ILE A 5 -21.23 39.20 -9.42
CA ILE A 5 -20.05 38.73 -10.10
C ILE A 5 -19.80 37.27 -9.66
N ARG A 6 -20.27 36.36 -10.49
CA ARG A 6 -19.85 34.96 -10.44
C ARG A 6 -18.47 34.84 -11.10
N ARG A 7 -17.47 34.48 -10.36
CA ARG A 7 -16.21 34.00 -10.94
C ARG A 7 -16.32 32.50 -11.15
N ALA A 8 -16.53 32.09 -12.39
CA ALA A 8 -16.36 30.72 -12.84
C ALA A 8 -14.86 30.47 -13.02
N LEU A 9 -14.28 29.59 -12.22
CA LEU A 9 -13.00 28.96 -12.56
C LEU A 9 -13.29 27.86 -13.57
N GLY A 10 -12.98 28.14 -14.83
CA GLY A 10 -13.01 27.14 -15.89
C GLY A 10 -11.88 26.12 -15.71
N VAL A 11 -12.26 24.87 -15.51
CA VAL A 11 -11.34 23.74 -15.66
C VAL A 11 -11.11 23.55 -17.16
N VAL A 12 -9.91 23.86 -17.62
CA VAL A 12 -9.49 23.55 -18.99
C VAL A 12 -9.08 22.09 -19.03
N VAL A 13 -9.99 21.24 -19.50
CA VAL A 13 -9.64 19.87 -19.94
C VAL A 13 -9.12 19.99 -21.35
N VAL A 14 -7.81 19.89 -21.53
CA VAL A 14 -7.20 19.78 -22.85
C VAL A 14 -7.39 18.33 -23.33
N ALA A 15 -8.44 18.12 -24.11
CA ALA A 15 -8.60 16.94 -24.93
C ALA A 15 -7.73 17.09 -26.18
N ALA A 16 -6.53 16.58 -26.19
CA ALA A 16 -5.72 16.46 -27.40
C ALA A 16 -6.16 15.20 -28.17
N ALA A 17 -7.16 15.35 -29.01
CA ALA A 17 -7.45 14.38 -30.08
C ALA A 17 -6.54 14.75 -31.27
N ALA A 18 -5.38 14.10 -31.36
CA ALA A 18 -4.55 14.18 -32.55
C ALA A 18 -5.00 13.11 -33.55
N SER A 19 -5.76 13.52 -34.55
CA SER A 19 -5.97 12.75 -35.77
C SER A 19 -4.70 12.82 -36.63
N VAL A 20 -3.88 11.76 -36.60
CA VAL A 20 -2.78 11.57 -37.54
C VAL A 20 -3.22 10.55 -38.58
N ALA A 21 -3.79 11.07 -39.70
CA ALA A 21 -3.81 10.35 -40.94
C ALA A 21 -2.48 10.62 -41.64
N GLY A 22 -1.49 9.78 -41.42
CA GLY A 22 -0.19 9.83 -42.08
C GLY A 22 -0.01 8.57 -42.91
N ALA A 23 0.28 8.75 -44.20
CA ALA A 23 0.64 7.68 -45.13
C ALA A 23 1.77 6.81 -44.53
N VAL A 24 1.50 5.50 -44.49
CA VAL A 24 2.50 4.52 -44.07
C VAL A 24 3.50 4.33 -45.21
N PRO A 25 4.76 4.72 -45.07
CA PRO A 25 5.76 4.28 -46.03
C PRO A 25 6.00 2.79 -45.80
N LEU A 26 5.93 2.01 -46.86
CA LEU A 26 6.45 0.66 -46.90
C LEU A 26 7.95 0.73 -46.59
N ALA A 27 8.31 0.44 -45.38
CA ALA A 27 9.68 0.60 -44.90
C ALA A 27 10.21 -0.71 -44.38
N ALA A 28 11.40 -1.00 -44.84
CA ALA A 28 12.46 -1.76 -44.21
C ALA A 28 12.04 -2.86 -43.23
N GLN A 29 12.45 -4.07 -43.49
CA GLN A 29 12.45 -5.21 -42.56
C GLN A 29 13.23 -4.84 -41.30
N GLY A 30 12.53 -4.15 -40.37
CA GLY A 30 13.03 -3.90 -39.03
C GLY A 30 13.18 -5.21 -38.28
N THR A 31 14.17 -5.31 -37.46
CA THR A 31 14.36 -6.42 -36.51
C THR A 31 13.01 -6.76 -35.88
N PRO A 32 12.56 -8.04 -35.92
CA PRO A 32 11.27 -8.41 -35.34
C PRO A 32 11.17 -7.91 -33.89
N ALA A 33 10.05 -7.27 -33.58
CA ALA A 33 9.80 -6.84 -32.20
C ALA A 33 9.98 -8.02 -31.25
N PRO A 34 10.66 -7.84 -30.11
CA PRO A 34 10.84 -8.92 -29.13
C PRO A 34 9.48 -9.52 -28.75
N ALA A 35 9.42 -10.84 -28.68
CA ALA A 35 8.20 -11.55 -28.33
C ALA A 35 7.68 -11.10 -26.94
N PRO A 36 6.36 -10.99 -26.76
CA PRO A 36 5.77 -10.67 -25.47
C PRO A 36 6.25 -11.63 -24.38
N GLN A 37 6.67 -11.10 -23.23
CA GLN A 37 7.01 -11.89 -22.07
C GLN A 37 5.86 -11.84 -21.08
N VAL A 38 5.23 -13.00 -20.80
CA VAL A 38 4.19 -13.13 -19.77
C VAL A 38 4.72 -14.02 -18.68
N THR A 39 4.68 -13.53 -17.44
CA THR A 39 5.10 -14.24 -16.24
C THR A 39 3.89 -14.44 -15.34
N VAL A 40 3.72 -15.67 -14.84
CA VAL A 40 2.73 -16.00 -13.81
C VAL A 40 3.49 -16.27 -12.52
N GLY A 41 2.99 -15.72 -11.42
CA GLY A 41 3.53 -15.94 -10.09
C GLY A 41 2.43 -15.93 -9.05
N GLY A 42 2.74 -16.34 -7.85
CA GLY A 42 1.79 -16.38 -6.74
C GLY A 42 2.41 -16.02 -5.40
N LEU A 43 1.55 -15.68 -4.46
CA LEU A 43 1.91 -15.39 -3.08
C LEU A 43 0.79 -15.86 -2.17
N VAL A 44 1.11 -16.77 -1.25
CA VAL A 44 0.15 -17.31 -0.29
C VAL A 44 0.62 -17.00 1.13
N TYR A 45 -0.31 -16.49 1.97
CA TYR A 45 -0.12 -16.36 3.40
C TYR A 45 -1.10 -17.27 4.11
N THR A 46 -0.56 -18.14 4.97
CA THR A 46 -1.36 -18.95 5.89
C THR A 46 -0.99 -18.63 7.33
N GLN A 47 -1.89 -18.88 8.24
CA GLN A 47 -1.64 -18.66 9.65
C GLN A 47 -2.35 -19.70 10.53
N PHE A 48 -1.78 -19.94 11.68
CA PHE A 48 -2.47 -20.41 12.87
C PHE A 48 -2.47 -19.28 13.89
N LEU A 49 -3.66 -18.92 14.38
CA LEU A 49 -3.86 -17.89 15.38
C LEU A 49 -4.37 -18.52 16.66
N TYR A 50 -3.82 -18.12 17.80
CA TYR A 50 -4.34 -18.46 19.12
C TYR A 50 -4.59 -17.17 19.92
N GLN A 51 -5.84 -16.99 20.37
CA GLN A 51 -6.28 -15.84 21.16
C GLN A 51 -5.87 -16.06 22.61
N LEU A 52 -4.86 -15.34 23.08
CA LEU A 52 -4.37 -15.40 24.46
C LEU A 52 -5.27 -14.60 25.40
N LYS A 53 -5.79 -13.46 24.92
CA LYS A 53 -6.70 -12.59 25.65
C LYS A 53 -7.63 -11.86 24.70
N ASP A 54 -8.92 -12.02 24.94
CA ASP A 54 -10.02 -11.33 24.27
C ASP A 54 -11.31 -11.60 25.04
N THR A 55 -12.16 -10.62 25.24
CA THR A 55 -13.41 -10.78 26.01
C THR A 55 -14.49 -11.55 25.27
N LEU A 56 -14.53 -11.46 23.95
CA LEU A 56 -15.60 -12.09 23.16
C LEU A 56 -15.31 -13.55 22.83
N THR A 57 -14.05 -13.89 22.60
CA THR A 57 -13.65 -15.20 22.13
C THR A 57 -12.35 -15.69 22.79
N PRO A 58 -12.34 -15.84 24.13
CA PRO A 58 -11.16 -16.33 24.84
C PRO A 58 -10.79 -17.74 24.34
N HIS A 59 -9.49 -17.95 24.12
CA HIS A 59 -8.94 -19.22 23.61
C HIS A 59 -9.39 -19.59 22.18
N PHE A 60 -10.01 -18.66 21.45
CA PHE A 60 -10.29 -18.89 20.04
C PHE A 60 -9.00 -19.19 19.28
N ASN A 61 -9.05 -20.19 18.42
CA ASN A 61 -7.94 -20.55 17.56
C ASN A 61 -8.44 -21.04 16.22
N ASN A 62 -7.69 -20.77 15.16
CA ASN A 62 -8.00 -21.28 13.83
C ASN A 62 -6.78 -21.32 12.92
N PHE A 63 -6.86 -22.20 11.93
CA PHE A 63 -6.05 -22.11 10.72
C PHE A 63 -6.79 -21.27 9.69
N ASP A 64 -6.04 -20.37 8.99
CA ASP A 64 -6.65 -19.50 7.99
C ASP A 64 -5.67 -19.21 6.84
N ILE A 65 -6.24 -18.83 5.68
CA ILE A 65 -5.52 -18.24 4.56
C ILE A 65 -5.86 -16.76 4.53
N THR A 66 -4.87 -15.91 4.79
CA THR A 66 -5.07 -14.47 4.88
C THR A 66 -4.81 -13.75 3.56
N ARG A 67 -4.13 -14.41 2.62
CA ARG A 67 -3.85 -13.93 1.27
C ARG A 67 -3.56 -15.08 0.31
N ALA A 68 -4.04 -14.97 -0.92
CA ALA A 68 -3.59 -15.82 -2.01
C ALA A 68 -3.63 -15.03 -3.33
N TYR A 69 -2.47 -14.55 -3.76
CA TYR A 69 -2.33 -13.83 -5.03
C TYR A 69 -2.09 -14.80 -6.18
N VAL A 70 -2.75 -14.50 -7.30
CA VAL A 70 -2.33 -14.94 -8.63
C VAL A 70 -1.95 -13.68 -9.41
N ASN A 71 -0.68 -13.57 -9.78
CA ASN A 71 -0.14 -12.44 -10.53
C ASN A 71 0.13 -12.86 -11.97
N VAL A 72 -0.34 -12.09 -12.92
CA VAL A 72 0.02 -12.19 -14.33
C VAL A 72 0.68 -10.86 -14.72
N LEU A 73 1.94 -10.92 -15.12
CA LEU A 73 2.73 -9.76 -15.52
C LEU A 73 3.07 -9.88 -17.00
N GLY A 74 2.79 -8.85 -17.77
CA GLY A 74 3.13 -8.79 -19.20
C GLY A 74 4.17 -7.69 -19.48
N LYS A 75 5.16 -8.00 -20.32
CA LYS A 75 6.08 -7.03 -20.92
C LYS A 75 5.99 -7.14 -22.43
N PHE A 76 5.80 -6.02 -23.09
CA PHE A 76 5.60 -5.92 -24.52
C PHE A 76 6.60 -4.94 -25.12
N ALA A 77 6.76 -5.00 -26.44
CA ALA A 77 7.58 -4.04 -27.18
C ALA A 77 7.10 -2.58 -26.97
N GLY A 78 7.97 -1.62 -27.18
CA GLY A 78 7.65 -0.21 -27.10
C GLY A 78 7.41 0.32 -25.68
N GLY A 79 7.94 -0.37 -24.66
CA GLY A 79 7.85 0.10 -23.27
C GLY A 79 6.49 -0.13 -22.60
N VAL A 80 5.64 -0.97 -23.19
CA VAL A 80 4.32 -1.33 -22.65
C VAL A 80 4.44 -2.48 -21.66
N GLY A 81 3.75 -2.37 -20.53
CA GLY A 81 3.61 -3.43 -19.54
C GLY A 81 2.16 -3.59 -19.08
N THR A 82 1.87 -4.69 -18.42
CA THR A 82 0.58 -4.91 -17.75
C THR A 82 0.76 -5.73 -16.49
N ARG A 83 -0.17 -5.56 -15.58
CA ARG A 83 -0.31 -6.41 -14.39
C ARG A 83 -1.77 -6.70 -14.14
N VAL A 84 -2.08 -7.99 -13.94
CA VAL A 84 -3.36 -8.45 -13.40
C VAL A 84 -3.08 -9.27 -12.16
N THR A 85 -3.72 -8.92 -11.04
CA THR A 85 -3.58 -9.64 -9.76
C THR A 85 -4.95 -9.92 -9.21
N ALA A 86 -5.27 -11.20 -9.01
CA ALA A 86 -6.38 -11.63 -8.20
C ALA A 86 -5.92 -11.82 -6.74
N ASP A 87 -6.76 -11.48 -5.77
CA ASP A 87 -6.56 -11.71 -4.34
C ASP A 87 -7.83 -12.31 -3.73
N ILE A 88 -7.66 -13.14 -2.72
CA ILE A 88 -8.80 -13.70 -1.99
C ILE A 88 -9.49 -12.63 -1.12
N TYR A 89 -10.76 -12.82 -0.92
CA TYR A 89 -11.53 -12.15 0.14
C TYR A 89 -12.49 -13.16 0.78
N ARG A 90 -12.92 -12.87 2.00
CA ARG A 90 -13.87 -13.71 2.71
C ARG A 90 -15.28 -13.17 2.55
N ASN A 91 -16.17 -14.01 2.09
CA ASN A 91 -17.61 -13.74 2.00
C ASN A 91 -18.26 -13.74 3.39
N ALA A 92 -19.48 -13.23 3.50
CA ALA A 92 -20.24 -13.20 4.73
C ALA A 92 -20.56 -14.62 5.27
N ASP A 93 -20.66 -15.62 4.41
CA ASP A 93 -20.86 -17.03 4.76
C ASP A 93 -19.57 -17.75 5.18
N GLY A 94 -18.43 -17.05 5.18
CA GLY A 94 -17.12 -17.58 5.51
C GLY A 94 -16.36 -18.21 4.35
N SER A 95 -16.97 -18.40 3.18
CA SER A 95 -16.29 -18.91 2.00
C SER A 95 -15.26 -17.93 1.45
N LEU A 96 -14.29 -18.41 0.68
CA LEU A 96 -13.29 -17.59 0.02
C LEU A 96 -13.69 -17.36 -1.45
N GLY A 97 -13.64 -16.10 -1.87
CA GLY A 97 -13.78 -15.68 -3.24
C GLY A 97 -12.52 -14.99 -3.75
N TYR A 98 -12.39 -14.83 -5.06
CA TYR A 98 -11.37 -14.01 -5.68
C TYR A 98 -11.95 -12.68 -6.15
N ARG A 99 -11.17 -11.61 -6.04
CA ARG A 99 -11.44 -10.30 -6.61
C ARG A 99 -10.19 -9.74 -7.26
N LEU A 100 -10.37 -8.83 -8.23
CA LEU A 100 -9.24 -8.08 -8.78
C LEU A 100 -8.68 -7.13 -7.72
N LYS A 101 -7.38 -7.20 -7.50
CA LYS A 101 -6.63 -6.23 -6.70
C LYS A 101 -5.89 -5.24 -7.57
N TYR A 102 -5.33 -5.69 -8.68
CA TYR A 102 -4.68 -4.86 -9.69
C TYR A 102 -5.11 -5.32 -11.08
N ALA A 103 -5.36 -4.36 -11.96
CA ALA A 103 -5.59 -4.60 -13.38
C ALA A 103 -5.25 -3.31 -14.14
N PHE A 104 -4.01 -3.17 -14.61
CA PHE A 104 -3.56 -1.94 -15.22
C PHE A 104 -2.53 -2.17 -16.32
N ALA A 105 -2.46 -1.23 -17.24
CA ALA A 105 -1.40 -1.10 -18.21
C ALA A 105 -0.40 -0.01 -17.79
N THR A 106 0.85 -0.18 -18.21
CA THR A 106 1.91 0.82 -18.06
C THR A 106 2.52 1.16 -19.40
N TYR A 107 3.01 2.38 -19.50
CA TYR A 107 3.79 2.84 -20.64
C TYR A 107 5.00 3.64 -20.18
N THR A 108 6.19 3.21 -20.58
CA THR A 108 7.45 3.89 -20.34
C THR A 108 8.04 4.28 -21.70
N PRO A 109 7.99 5.56 -22.10
CA PRO A 109 8.61 6.00 -23.34
C PRO A 109 10.12 5.68 -23.34
N GLU A 110 10.65 5.38 -24.50
CA GLU A 110 12.09 5.12 -24.64
C GLU A 110 12.93 6.31 -24.12
N GLY A 111 13.98 6.01 -23.34
CA GLY A 111 14.82 7.02 -22.69
C GLY A 111 14.15 7.78 -21.54
N SER A 112 12.86 7.55 -21.26
CA SER A 112 12.15 8.24 -20.18
C SER A 112 12.41 7.60 -18.82
N GLN A 113 12.49 8.45 -17.79
CA GLN A 113 12.51 8.05 -16.39
C GLN A 113 11.08 8.01 -15.78
N LEU A 114 10.06 8.28 -16.62
CA LEU A 114 8.67 8.28 -16.24
C LEU A 114 7.95 7.05 -16.78
N THR A 115 7.11 6.44 -15.94
CA THR A 115 6.21 5.36 -16.30
C THR A 115 4.76 5.79 -16.03
N TYR A 116 3.95 5.83 -17.05
CA TYR A 116 2.52 6.14 -16.95
C TYR A 116 1.72 4.88 -16.67
N LYS A 117 0.62 5.01 -15.92
CA LYS A 117 -0.26 3.91 -15.53
C LYS A 117 -1.73 4.27 -15.75
N LEU A 118 -2.53 3.28 -16.14
CA LEU A 118 -3.99 3.42 -16.29
C LEU A 118 -4.68 2.11 -15.90
N GLY A 119 -5.72 2.19 -15.12
CA GLY A 119 -6.57 1.06 -14.70
C GLY A 119 -6.74 0.98 -13.18
N LEU A 120 -6.83 -0.23 -12.64
CA LEU A 120 -6.80 -0.49 -11.20
C LEU A 120 -5.35 -0.53 -10.73
N ILE A 121 -4.82 0.63 -10.35
CA ILE A 121 -3.39 0.87 -10.12
C ILE A 121 -3.03 0.81 -8.63
N HIS A 122 -1.73 0.68 -8.33
CA HIS A 122 -1.21 0.87 -6.98
C HIS A 122 -1.40 2.32 -6.53
N THR A 123 -1.86 2.51 -5.31
CA THR A 123 -1.75 3.78 -4.61
C THR A 123 -0.30 4.04 -4.18
N PRO A 124 0.11 5.29 -3.98
CA PRO A 124 1.54 5.60 -3.81
C PRO A 124 2.18 5.08 -2.51
N TRP A 125 1.40 4.79 -1.46
CA TRP A 125 1.96 4.56 -0.13
C TRP A 125 2.22 3.08 0.21
N LEU A 126 1.19 2.22 0.20
CA LEU A 126 1.29 0.89 0.80
C LEU A 126 2.34 -0.02 0.14
N ASP A 127 2.48 0.03 -1.18
CA ASP A 127 3.51 -0.75 -1.89
C ASP A 127 4.93 -0.34 -1.48
N TRP A 128 5.11 0.91 -1.04
CA TRP A 128 6.37 1.41 -0.53
C TRP A 128 6.64 0.94 0.91
N GLU A 129 5.68 1.12 1.80
CA GLU A 129 5.78 0.75 3.21
C GLU A 129 5.90 -0.77 3.38
N GLU A 130 5.10 -1.54 2.65
CA GLU A 130 5.16 -3.02 2.64
C GLU A 130 6.52 -3.55 2.17
N ALA A 131 7.18 -2.85 1.23
CA ALA A 131 8.52 -3.22 0.78
C ALA A 131 9.60 -2.97 1.84
N LEU A 132 9.41 -1.99 2.72
CA LEU A 132 10.28 -1.75 3.88
C LEU A 132 10.04 -2.79 4.98
N TRP A 133 8.78 -3.02 5.35
CA TRP A 133 8.40 -3.96 6.41
C TRP A 133 8.76 -5.41 6.06
N ASP A 134 8.56 -5.85 4.82
CA ASP A 134 8.86 -7.20 4.28
C ASP A 134 8.17 -8.38 5.00
N TYR A 135 7.32 -8.12 5.99
CA TYR A 135 6.56 -9.10 6.78
C TYR A 135 5.05 -8.85 6.69
N ARG A 136 4.57 -8.60 5.47
CA ARG A 136 3.13 -8.33 5.23
C ARG A 136 2.22 -9.49 5.64
N MET A 137 2.74 -10.70 5.75
CA MET A 137 2.01 -11.86 6.28
C MET A 137 1.56 -11.67 7.73
N GLN A 138 2.30 -10.88 8.53
CA GLN A 138 1.95 -10.55 9.91
C GLN A 138 0.62 -9.76 10.01
N GLY A 139 0.29 -8.98 9.00
CA GLY A 139 -0.96 -8.22 8.96
C GLY A 139 -0.83 -6.88 8.24
N GLN A 140 -1.89 -6.09 8.32
CA GLN A 140 -1.94 -4.77 7.71
C GLN A 140 -0.98 -3.78 8.37
N MET A 141 -0.46 -2.84 7.58
CA MET A 141 0.27 -1.69 8.08
C MET A 141 -0.66 -0.77 8.89
N ALA A 142 -0.09 0.06 9.78
CA ALA A 142 -0.89 0.87 10.70
C ALA A 142 -1.86 1.80 9.98
N PHE A 143 -1.39 2.48 8.97
CA PHE A 143 -2.16 3.41 8.16
C PHE A 143 -3.28 2.73 7.36
N GLU A 144 -3.02 1.52 6.81
CA GLU A 144 -4.03 0.69 6.15
C GLU A 144 -5.07 0.16 7.14
N ARG A 145 -4.64 -0.30 8.33
CA ARG A 145 -5.53 -0.82 9.37
C ARG A 145 -6.46 0.24 9.93
N GLY A 146 -6.02 1.48 9.98
CA GLY A 146 -6.86 2.64 10.31
C GLY A 146 -7.96 2.91 9.28
N GLY A 147 -7.89 2.30 8.10
CA GLY A 147 -8.85 2.52 7.01
C GLY A 147 -8.56 3.75 6.16
N TYR A 148 -7.39 4.35 6.32
CA TYR A 148 -7.05 5.63 5.70
C TYR A 148 -6.45 5.52 4.30
N VAL A 149 -5.92 4.35 3.96
CA VAL A 149 -5.28 4.07 2.68
C VAL A 149 -5.60 2.65 2.23
N SER A 150 -5.55 2.40 0.93
CA SER A 150 -5.70 1.09 0.34
C SER A 150 -4.58 0.83 -0.67
N ALA A 151 -4.29 -0.43 -0.95
CA ALA A 151 -3.22 -0.82 -1.85
C ALA A 151 -3.48 -0.46 -3.32
N ALA A 152 -4.74 -0.33 -3.72
CA ALA A 152 -5.13 -0.07 -5.09
C ALA A 152 -6.41 0.77 -5.20
N ASP A 153 -6.51 1.47 -6.32
CA ASP A 153 -7.72 2.20 -6.72
C ASP A 153 -7.75 2.38 -8.23
N PHE A 154 -8.94 2.67 -8.78
CA PHE A 154 -9.11 2.95 -10.20
C PHE A 154 -8.67 4.36 -10.54
N GLY A 155 -7.82 4.49 -11.56
CA GLY A 155 -7.36 5.81 -12.00
C GLY A 155 -6.16 5.77 -12.93
N VAL A 156 -5.45 6.89 -12.91
CA VAL A 156 -4.22 7.11 -13.68
C VAL A 156 -3.07 7.48 -12.74
N GLY A 157 -1.86 7.23 -13.17
CA GLY A 157 -0.70 7.59 -12.37
C GLY A 157 0.57 7.71 -13.17
N VAL A 158 1.57 8.31 -12.55
CA VAL A 158 2.92 8.41 -13.08
C VAL A 158 3.92 8.07 -11.98
N ASP A 159 4.88 7.22 -12.31
CA ASP A 159 6.06 6.92 -11.50
C ASP A 159 7.28 7.57 -12.14
N GLY A 160 8.14 8.14 -11.31
CA GLY A 160 9.42 8.71 -11.75
C GLY A 160 10.58 8.21 -10.88
N LYS A 161 11.74 7.95 -11.53
CA LYS A 161 12.96 7.50 -10.87
C LYS A 161 14.15 8.22 -11.45
N TRP A 162 14.96 8.85 -10.59
CA TRP A 162 16.14 9.61 -11.00
C TRP A 162 17.34 9.26 -10.13
N GLY A 163 18.55 9.42 -10.71
CA GLY A 163 19.81 9.22 -10.00
C GLY A 163 19.98 7.81 -9.45
N ALA A 164 19.75 6.78 -10.26
CA ALA A 164 19.75 5.38 -9.83
C ALA A 164 18.81 5.14 -8.63
N ASP A 165 17.58 5.68 -8.71
CA ASP A 165 16.54 5.61 -7.70
C ASP A 165 16.87 6.36 -6.37
N LYS A 166 17.77 7.35 -6.43
CA LYS A 166 17.95 8.27 -5.29
C LYS A 166 16.70 9.10 -5.06
N VAL A 167 16.04 9.52 -6.14
CA VAL A 167 14.73 10.19 -6.08
C VAL A 167 13.68 9.28 -6.70
N ASN A 168 12.64 8.98 -5.94
CA ASN A 168 11.52 8.13 -6.36
C ASN A 168 10.20 8.87 -6.11
N LEU A 169 9.44 9.11 -7.17
CA LEU A 169 8.17 9.82 -7.16
C LEU A 169 7.05 8.90 -7.65
N GLN A 170 5.90 8.98 -7.04
CA GLN A 170 4.65 8.46 -7.59
C GLN A 170 3.53 9.47 -7.36
N VAL A 171 2.79 9.78 -8.41
CA VAL A 171 1.60 10.64 -8.37
C VAL A 171 0.45 9.89 -9.01
N THR A 172 -0.73 9.94 -8.39
CA THR A 172 -1.94 9.30 -8.92
C THR A 172 -3.15 10.21 -8.80
N VAL A 173 -4.09 10.06 -9.72
CA VAL A 173 -5.45 10.58 -9.65
C VAL A 173 -6.39 9.39 -9.72
N VAL A 174 -7.11 9.13 -8.64
CA VAL A 174 -7.92 7.93 -8.46
C VAL A 174 -9.33 8.26 -7.99
N ASN A 175 -10.23 7.29 -8.04
CA ASN A 175 -11.60 7.47 -7.60
C ASN A 175 -11.71 7.81 -6.11
N GLY A 176 -10.91 7.16 -5.26
CA GLY A 176 -10.87 7.42 -3.82
C GLY A 176 -11.71 6.47 -2.97
N GLU A 177 -12.56 5.63 -3.57
CA GLU A 177 -13.37 4.65 -2.85
C GLU A 177 -12.63 3.31 -2.62
N PHE A 178 -11.40 3.21 -3.11
CA PHE A 178 -10.57 2.02 -3.05
C PHE A 178 -11.10 0.84 -3.90
N TYR A 179 -10.26 -0.12 -4.22
CA TYR A 179 -10.62 -1.26 -5.10
C TYR A 179 -11.69 -2.19 -4.54
N ARG A 180 -12.07 -2.06 -3.27
CA ARG A 180 -13.02 -2.93 -2.58
C ARG A 180 -14.46 -2.40 -2.58
N ASN A 181 -14.63 -1.13 -2.84
CA ASN A 181 -15.90 -0.44 -2.73
C ASN A 181 -16.40 0.01 -4.11
N PRO A 182 -17.71 0.06 -4.33
CA PRO A 182 -18.25 0.66 -5.54
C PRO A 182 -17.98 2.17 -5.54
N GLU A 183 -17.82 2.73 -6.72
CA GLU A 183 -17.76 4.19 -6.88
C GLU A 183 -19.13 4.80 -6.57
N THR A 184 -19.21 5.67 -5.59
CA THR A 184 -20.44 6.31 -5.14
C THR A 184 -20.41 7.83 -5.21
N GLY A 185 -19.24 8.40 -5.50
CA GLY A 185 -18.99 9.84 -5.55
C GLY A 185 -18.52 10.34 -6.89
N GLN A 186 -18.53 11.67 -7.06
CA GLN A 186 -17.94 12.34 -8.23
C GLN A 186 -16.54 12.89 -7.93
N GLY A 187 -16.11 12.83 -6.68
CA GLY A 187 -14.79 13.27 -6.25
C GLY A 187 -13.68 12.38 -6.81
N LYS A 188 -12.48 12.95 -6.88
CA LYS A 188 -11.27 12.21 -7.17
C LYS A 188 -10.24 12.52 -6.10
N ASP A 189 -9.44 11.53 -5.73
CA ASP A 189 -8.31 11.70 -4.85
C ASP A 189 -7.05 11.92 -5.67
N VAL A 190 -6.32 12.98 -5.35
CA VAL A 190 -4.96 13.22 -5.86
C VAL A 190 -3.99 12.79 -4.77
N GLN A 191 -3.09 11.87 -5.09
CA GLN A 191 -2.15 11.31 -4.14
C GLN A 191 -0.73 11.42 -4.70
N ALA A 192 0.23 11.74 -3.84
CA ALA A 192 1.63 11.83 -4.22
C ALA A 192 2.54 11.28 -3.11
N ARG A 193 3.60 10.59 -3.51
CA ARG A 193 4.70 10.16 -2.65
C ARG A 193 6.03 10.55 -3.30
N LEU A 194 6.88 11.19 -2.52
CA LEU A 194 8.26 11.48 -2.88
C LEU A 194 9.18 10.85 -1.84
N SER A 195 10.16 10.08 -2.29
CA SER A 195 11.21 9.52 -1.44
C SER A 195 12.58 9.92 -1.97
N VAL A 196 13.44 10.41 -1.08
CA VAL A 196 14.80 10.79 -1.38
C VAL A 196 15.76 9.94 -0.56
N ARG A 197 16.70 9.25 -1.23
CA ARG A 197 17.79 8.53 -0.58
C ARG A 197 18.91 9.53 -0.29
N VAL A 198 19.12 9.80 1.00
CA VAL A 198 20.13 10.77 1.47
C VAL A 198 21.48 10.12 1.77
N MET A 199 21.49 8.79 1.98
CA MET A 199 22.71 8.01 2.18
C MET A 199 22.54 6.61 1.57
N ASP A 200 23.52 6.16 0.81
CA ASP A 200 23.56 4.81 0.25
C ASP A 200 23.98 3.80 1.32
N THR A 201 23.54 2.56 1.19
CA THR A 201 23.95 1.40 1.99
C THR A 201 24.27 0.21 1.06
N ASP A 202 24.54 -0.94 1.65
CA ASP A 202 24.75 -2.20 0.92
C ASP A 202 23.45 -2.85 0.36
N ASP A 203 22.27 -2.25 0.61
CA ASP A 203 20.99 -2.65 0.00
C ASP A 203 20.71 -1.82 -1.26
N PRO A 204 20.83 -2.40 -2.48
CA PRO A 204 20.59 -1.69 -3.74
C PRO A 204 19.10 -1.54 -4.08
N SER A 205 18.20 -2.06 -3.25
CA SER A 205 16.76 -2.01 -3.54
C SER A 205 16.21 -0.58 -3.58
N ARG A 206 15.01 -0.43 -4.15
CA ARG A 206 14.31 0.87 -4.22
C ARG A 206 14.08 1.51 -2.85
N VAL A 207 14.02 0.71 -1.79
CA VAL A 207 13.80 1.16 -0.40
C VAL A 207 15.08 1.14 0.44
N GLY A 208 16.23 0.73 -0.13
CA GLY A 208 17.53 0.69 0.53
C GLY A 208 18.10 2.07 0.82
N GLY A 209 19.05 2.14 1.75
CA GLY A 209 19.69 3.37 2.18
C GLY A 209 18.96 4.08 3.34
N LEU A 210 19.48 5.25 3.71
CA LEU A 210 18.75 6.21 4.55
C LEU A 210 17.86 7.05 3.65
N ARG A 211 16.54 7.01 3.88
CA ARG A 211 15.57 7.74 3.07
C ARG A 211 14.68 8.64 3.92
N ILE A 212 14.33 9.77 3.35
CA ILE A 212 13.27 10.65 3.81
C ILE A 212 12.14 10.54 2.79
N THR A 213 10.94 10.20 3.24
CA THR A 213 9.78 9.98 2.38
C THR A 213 8.61 10.81 2.88
N GLY A 214 7.99 11.56 1.98
CA GLY A 214 6.74 12.28 2.22
C GLY A 214 5.62 11.70 1.37
N TYR A 215 4.41 11.71 1.91
CA TYR A 215 3.18 11.36 1.19
C TYR A 215 2.08 12.35 1.54
N ALA A 216 1.29 12.72 0.53
CA ALA A 216 0.09 13.52 0.69
C ALA A 216 -1.03 12.97 -0.20
N ALA A 217 -2.25 13.03 0.32
CA ALA A 217 -3.46 12.75 -0.44
C ALA A 217 -4.50 13.82 -0.14
N TYR A 218 -5.16 14.28 -1.19
CA TYR A 218 -6.27 15.22 -1.15
C TYR A 218 -7.46 14.60 -1.82
N GLY A 219 -8.56 14.45 -1.10
CA GLY A 219 -9.78 13.88 -1.61
C GLY A 219 -11.03 14.39 -0.91
N LYS A 220 -12.16 13.86 -1.35
CA LYS A 220 -13.46 14.16 -0.76
C LYS A 220 -14.22 12.88 -0.47
N THR A 221 -14.93 12.86 0.66
CA THR A 221 -15.90 11.81 0.95
C THR A 221 -17.10 11.95 0.02
N THR A 222 -17.90 10.90 -0.13
CA THR A 222 -19.17 10.93 -0.89
C THR A 222 -20.11 12.05 -0.42
N ALA A 223 -20.10 12.37 0.85
CA ALA A 223 -20.86 13.47 1.43
C ALA A 223 -20.26 14.86 1.17
N GLY A 224 -19.17 14.96 0.40
CA GLY A 224 -18.49 16.21 0.03
C GLY A 224 -17.50 16.74 1.06
N GLY A 225 -17.28 16.05 2.16
CA GLY A 225 -16.31 16.41 3.19
C GLY A 225 -14.87 16.11 2.82
N ALA A 226 -13.93 16.59 3.63
CA ALA A 226 -12.49 16.35 3.43
C ALA A 226 -12.13 14.87 3.63
N ARG A 227 -11.15 14.41 2.84
CA ARG A 227 -10.42 13.15 3.02
C ARG A 227 -8.96 13.41 2.72
N ASN A 228 -8.28 14.07 3.66
CA ASN A 228 -6.90 14.50 3.46
C ASN A 228 -5.95 13.68 4.32
N ARG A 229 -4.76 13.41 3.80
CA ARG A 229 -3.71 12.62 4.43
C ARG A 229 -2.35 13.29 4.23
N TYR A 230 -1.56 13.36 5.29
CA TYR A 230 -0.20 13.87 5.26
C TYR A 230 0.68 12.93 6.05
N LEU A 231 1.78 12.49 5.47
CA LEU A 231 2.68 11.54 6.12
C LEU A 231 4.13 11.88 5.85
N GLY A 232 4.95 11.78 6.91
CA GLY A 232 6.39 11.79 6.84
C GLY A 232 6.97 10.50 7.41
N MET A 233 7.96 9.92 6.72
CA MET A 233 8.69 8.73 7.15
C MET A 233 10.19 8.93 7.01
N VAL A 234 10.95 8.44 7.98
CA VAL A 234 12.39 8.20 7.89
C VAL A 234 12.62 6.71 7.94
N SER A 235 13.42 6.19 7.02
CA SER A 235 13.78 4.77 6.98
C SER A 235 15.26 4.57 6.71
N TYR A 236 15.84 3.58 7.37
CA TYR A 236 17.21 3.12 7.16
C TYR A 236 17.20 1.64 6.86
N ARG A 237 17.75 1.25 5.70
CA ARG A 237 17.79 -0.15 5.30
C ARG A 237 19.14 -0.54 4.74
N THR A 238 19.67 -1.63 5.29
CA THR A 238 20.80 -2.40 4.81
C THR A 238 20.33 -3.81 4.44
N LYS A 239 21.24 -4.68 3.99
CA LYS A 239 20.92 -6.11 3.79
C LYS A 239 20.48 -6.80 5.08
N GLN A 240 20.98 -6.36 6.25
CA GLN A 240 20.76 -7.00 7.55
C GLN A 240 19.74 -6.26 8.42
N LEU A 241 19.69 -4.95 8.35
CA LEU A 241 18.88 -4.12 9.25
C LEU A 241 17.91 -3.25 8.47
N THR A 242 16.66 -3.26 8.87
CA THR A 242 15.65 -2.27 8.48
C THR A 242 15.14 -1.57 9.73
N LEU A 243 15.14 -0.26 9.74
CA LEU A 243 14.46 0.58 10.74
C LEU A 243 13.61 1.60 10.00
N ALA A 244 12.40 1.83 10.44
CA ALA A 244 11.55 2.89 9.92
C ALA A 244 10.65 3.46 11.00
N GLY A 245 10.34 4.74 10.85
CA GLY A 245 9.38 5.46 11.69
C GLY A 245 8.58 6.43 10.85
N GLU A 246 7.27 6.47 11.05
CA GLU A 246 6.35 7.33 10.35
C GLU A 246 5.39 8.06 11.27
N ALA A 247 4.98 9.24 10.84
CA ALA A 247 3.92 10.04 11.45
C ALA A 247 2.91 10.46 10.39
N VAL A 248 1.64 10.24 10.66
CA VAL A 248 0.53 10.52 9.76
C VAL A 248 -0.47 11.45 10.44
N ALA A 249 -0.89 12.49 9.74
CA ALA A 249 -2.06 13.29 10.09
C ALA A 249 -3.19 12.99 9.10
N THR A 250 -4.39 12.80 9.61
CA THR A 250 -5.61 12.53 8.84
C THR A 250 -6.66 13.60 9.09
N GLN A 251 -7.45 13.89 8.07
CA GLN A 251 -8.58 14.80 8.16
C GLN A 251 -9.75 14.19 7.38
N ASP A 252 -10.82 13.85 8.09
CA ASP A 252 -12.04 13.25 7.55
C ASP A 252 -13.29 14.01 8.04
N GLY A 253 -14.30 14.09 7.21
CA GLY A 253 -15.63 14.50 7.67
C GLY A 253 -16.35 15.48 6.78
N PRO A 254 -17.71 15.52 6.87
CA PRO A 254 -18.55 16.30 5.96
C PRO A 254 -18.63 17.79 6.31
N LEU A 255 -18.71 18.16 7.58
CA LEU A 255 -18.88 19.55 8.01
C LEU A 255 -17.84 19.95 9.04
N THR A 256 -17.61 19.11 10.04
CA THR A 256 -16.55 19.29 11.03
C THR A 256 -15.53 18.19 10.78
N ALA A 257 -14.36 18.57 10.29
CA ALA A 257 -13.34 17.60 9.98
C ALA A 257 -12.87 16.90 11.27
N THR A 258 -12.95 15.58 11.28
CA THR A 258 -12.33 14.76 12.30
C THR A 258 -10.84 14.67 11.98
N ASN A 259 -10.02 15.20 12.87
CA ASN A 259 -8.57 15.13 12.77
C ASN A 259 -8.07 13.96 13.58
N GLY A 260 -7.33 13.07 12.95
CA GLY A 260 -6.69 11.94 13.58
C GLY A 260 -5.20 11.87 13.28
N HIS A 261 -4.53 10.92 13.90
CA HIS A 261 -3.12 10.65 13.63
C HIS A 261 -2.78 9.18 13.78
N VAL A 262 -1.75 8.77 13.08
CA VAL A 262 -1.15 7.44 13.19
C VAL A 262 0.36 7.60 13.32
N TYR A 263 0.94 6.89 14.27
CA TYR A 263 2.38 6.73 14.39
C TYR A 263 2.72 5.26 14.27
N SER A 264 3.76 4.93 13.53
CA SER A 264 4.29 3.58 13.45
C SER A 264 5.81 3.60 13.46
N ALA A 265 6.40 2.68 14.19
CA ALA A 265 7.83 2.42 14.15
C ALA A 265 8.07 0.92 14.08
N PHE A 266 8.97 0.49 13.22
CA PHE A 266 9.29 -0.92 13.08
C PHE A 266 10.76 -1.18 12.75
N GLY A 267 11.18 -2.38 13.11
CA GLY A 267 12.52 -2.87 12.81
C GLY A 267 12.52 -4.33 12.41
N VAL A 268 13.45 -4.67 11.53
CA VAL A 268 13.77 -6.05 11.11
C VAL A 268 15.28 -6.21 11.20
N TYR A 269 15.74 -7.20 11.95
CA TYR A 269 17.14 -7.56 12.01
C TYR A 269 17.34 -9.00 11.51
N LYS A 270 18.02 -9.14 10.39
CA LYS A 270 18.42 -10.44 9.82
C LYS A 270 19.76 -10.83 10.43
N VAL A 271 19.77 -11.92 11.16
CA VAL A 271 20.99 -12.42 11.82
C VAL A 271 22.01 -12.82 10.75
N PRO A 272 23.25 -12.29 10.79
CA PRO A 272 24.29 -12.66 9.82
C PRO A 272 24.51 -14.17 9.77
N ASP A 273 24.81 -14.68 8.59
CA ASP A 273 25.11 -16.10 8.34
C ASP A 273 24.04 -17.08 8.83
N SER A 274 22.80 -16.58 8.98
CA SER A 274 21.66 -17.32 9.50
C SER A 274 20.43 -17.14 8.60
N LYS A 275 19.47 -18.05 8.76
CA LYS A 275 18.14 -17.94 8.15
C LYS A 275 17.13 -17.26 9.06
N VAL A 276 17.57 -16.76 10.21
CA VAL A 276 16.72 -16.15 11.25
C VAL A 276 16.68 -14.65 11.08
N ALA A 277 15.50 -14.07 11.29
CA ALA A 277 15.37 -12.64 11.52
C ALA A 277 14.45 -12.35 12.72
N VAL A 278 14.71 -11.25 13.40
CA VAL A 278 13.89 -10.72 14.50
C VAL A 278 13.12 -9.53 13.98
N ILE A 279 11.84 -9.43 14.34
CA ILE A 279 10.98 -8.32 13.97
C ILE A 279 10.38 -7.67 15.21
N GLY A 280 10.19 -6.37 15.13
CA GLY A 280 9.48 -5.59 16.13
C GLY A 280 8.74 -4.43 15.49
N ARG A 281 7.55 -4.09 16.00
CA ARG A 281 6.74 -2.98 15.52
C ARG A 281 5.87 -2.44 16.63
N VAL A 282 5.69 -1.12 16.64
CA VAL A 282 4.71 -0.44 17.48
C VAL A 282 3.88 0.50 16.60
N ASP A 283 2.56 0.44 16.77
CA ASP A 283 1.59 1.29 16.07
C ASP A 283 0.73 2.02 17.10
N ILE A 284 0.53 3.31 16.90
CA ILE A 284 -0.41 4.12 17.66
C ILE A 284 -1.40 4.73 16.66
N THR A 285 -2.68 4.46 16.83
CA THR A 285 -3.75 5.01 15.99
C THR A 285 -4.72 5.77 16.85
N HIS A 286 -4.99 7.02 16.50
CA HIS A 286 -5.94 7.90 17.15
C HIS A 286 -6.82 8.53 16.07
N LYS A 287 -8.08 8.15 16.01
CA LYS A 287 -8.98 8.53 14.91
C LYS A 287 -9.55 9.92 15.06
N GLN A 288 -9.76 10.37 16.30
CA GLN A 288 -10.36 11.65 16.59
C GLN A 288 -9.59 12.37 17.70
N SER A 289 -8.89 13.43 17.37
CA SER A 289 -8.20 14.28 18.34
C SER A 289 -9.17 14.78 19.40
N GLY A 290 -8.81 14.61 20.66
CA GLY A 290 -9.65 14.97 21.81
C GLY A 290 -10.57 13.87 22.32
N ALA A 291 -10.69 12.72 21.63
CA ALA A 291 -11.38 11.53 22.11
C ALA A 291 -10.43 10.59 22.87
N THR A 292 -10.97 9.63 23.60
CA THR A 292 -10.20 8.55 24.25
C THR A 292 -10.26 7.27 23.38
N ASP A 293 -9.89 7.41 22.09
CA ASP A 293 -10.03 6.38 21.06
C ASP A 293 -8.68 5.78 20.61
N GLN A 294 -7.61 6.04 21.34
CA GLN A 294 -6.29 5.55 20.98
C GLN A 294 -6.20 4.03 21.05
N GLN A 295 -5.59 3.44 20.04
CA GLN A 295 -5.18 2.05 19.97
C GLN A 295 -3.67 1.99 19.87
N THR A 296 -3.03 1.27 20.77
CA THR A 296 -1.58 1.02 20.73
C THR A 296 -1.33 -0.46 20.54
N ARG A 297 -0.67 -0.82 19.44
CA ARG A 297 -0.36 -2.20 19.08
C ARG A 297 1.13 -2.46 19.11
N TYR A 298 1.52 -3.57 19.68
CA TYR A 298 2.88 -4.08 19.73
C TYR A 298 2.96 -5.40 19.02
N ILE A 299 3.98 -5.59 18.21
CA ILE A 299 4.28 -6.84 17.51
C ILE A 299 5.74 -7.16 17.80
N ALA A 300 6.01 -8.39 18.18
CA ALA A 300 7.35 -8.91 18.34
C ALA A 300 7.39 -10.36 17.87
N GLY A 301 8.42 -10.73 17.14
CA GLY A 301 8.51 -12.07 16.60
C GLY A 301 9.86 -12.40 16.00
N PHE A 302 9.98 -13.65 15.58
CA PHE A 302 11.13 -14.13 14.84
C PHE A 302 10.68 -14.96 13.64
N SER A 303 11.41 -14.82 12.56
CA SER A 303 11.16 -15.57 11.32
C SER A 303 12.31 -16.51 10.99
N TYR A 304 11.99 -17.51 10.20
CA TYR A 304 12.94 -18.46 9.65
C TYR A 304 12.72 -18.60 8.13
N GLN A 305 13.77 -18.34 7.35
CA GLN A 305 13.73 -18.53 5.89
C GLN A 305 14.00 -20.01 5.57
N LEU A 306 12.95 -20.80 5.42
CA LEU A 306 13.07 -22.25 5.18
C LEU A 306 13.73 -22.53 3.82
N THR A 307 13.19 -21.91 2.75
CA THR A 307 13.74 -21.92 1.39
C THR A 307 13.67 -20.49 0.83
N PRO A 308 14.27 -20.17 -0.32
CA PRO A 308 14.11 -18.85 -0.95
C PRO A 308 12.64 -18.42 -1.15
N ASN A 309 11.75 -19.39 -1.31
CA ASN A 309 10.34 -19.19 -1.59
C ASN A 309 9.43 -19.30 -0.37
N TRP A 310 9.93 -19.83 0.77
CA TRP A 310 9.10 -20.14 1.92
C TRP A 310 9.70 -19.56 3.21
N ARG A 311 8.95 -18.66 3.83
CA ARG A 311 9.29 -18.02 5.11
C ARG A 311 8.25 -18.38 6.17
N LEU A 312 8.73 -18.68 7.37
CA LEU A 312 7.93 -18.90 8.57
C LEU A 312 8.08 -17.70 9.50
N LEU A 313 7.05 -17.41 10.28
CA LEU A 313 7.06 -16.36 11.30
C LEU A 313 6.28 -16.85 12.51
N ALA A 314 6.87 -16.71 13.70
CA ALA A 314 6.17 -16.82 14.97
C ALA A 314 6.20 -15.47 15.66
N ASP A 315 5.04 -14.94 15.99
CA ASP A 315 4.94 -13.61 16.57
C ASP A 315 3.85 -13.49 17.62
N TRP A 316 4.02 -12.49 18.46
CA TRP A 316 3.05 -12.02 19.43
C TRP A 316 2.54 -10.66 18.99
N ASP A 317 1.21 -10.51 18.98
CA ASP A 317 0.47 -9.32 18.61
C ASP A 317 -0.40 -8.89 19.80
N TYR A 318 -0.07 -7.77 20.39
CA TYR A 318 -0.77 -7.21 21.53
C TYR A 318 -1.33 -5.83 21.19
N THR A 319 -2.59 -5.59 21.50
CA THR A 319 -3.22 -4.28 21.33
C THR A 319 -3.86 -3.83 22.63
N ASN A 320 -3.58 -2.58 23.00
CA ASN A 320 -4.24 -1.86 24.08
C ASN A 320 -5.19 -0.81 23.48
N TYR A 321 -6.40 -0.72 24.04
CA TYR A 321 -7.46 0.18 23.59
C TYR A 321 -7.83 1.15 24.70
N GLN A 322 -7.96 2.43 24.38
CA GLN A 322 -8.63 3.40 25.22
C GLN A 322 -10.15 3.23 25.18
N THR A 323 -10.86 3.88 26.07
CA THR A 323 -12.30 3.67 26.32
C THR A 323 -13.17 3.78 25.09
N ASP A 324 -12.96 4.81 24.24
CA ASP A 324 -13.78 5.04 23.04
C ASP A 324 -13.32 4.19 21.83
N ALA A 325 -12.17 3.51 21.96
CA ALA A 325 -11.68 2.59 20.93
C ALA A 325 -12.18 1.15 21.12
N LEU A 326 -12.86 0.88 22.23
CA LEU A 326 -13.37 -0.46 22.55
C LEU A 326 -14.51 -0.83 21.60
N ASN A 327 -14.20 -1.69 20.65
CA ASN A 327 -15.25 -2.41 19.89
C ASN A 327 -15.84 -3.59 20.67
N LEU A 328 -15.25 -3.91 21.82
CA LEU A 328 -15.48 -5.12 22.59
C LEU A 328 -15.83 -4.65 23.99
N ALA A 329 -17.04 -4.95 24.42
CA ALA A 329 -17.52 -4.57 25.74
C ALA A 329 -16.49 -5.00 26.80
N ASN A 330 -15.85 -4.00 27.42
CA ASN A 330 -15.11 -4.09 28.68
C ASN A 330 -13.69 -4.69 28.68
N ASP A 331 -13.05 -5.02 27.55
CA ASP A 331 -11.64 -5.41 27.60
C ASP A 331 -10.74 -4.36 26.92
N PRO A 332 -9.88 -3.69 27.68
CA PRO A 332 -8.95 -2.71 27.12
C PRO A 332 -7.78 -3.36 26.38
N THR A 333 -7.71 -4.69 26.30
CA THR A 333 -6.57 -5.38 25.71
C THR A 333 -6.94 -6.58 24.88
N ARG A 334 -6.19 -6.81 23.80
CA ARG A 334 -6.21 -8.03 23.00
C ARG A 334 -4.79 -8.58 22.90
N SER A 335 -4.63 -9.89 23.01
CA SER A 335 -3.33 -10.55 22.89
C SER A 335 -3.45 -11.83 22.08
N GLN A 336 -2.60 -12.00 21.07
CA GLN A 336 -2.61 -13.14 20.16
C GLN A 336 -1.21 -13.69 19.98
N ALA A 337 -1.09 -15.01 19.89
CA ALA A 337 0.08 -15.68 19.38
C ALA A 337 -0.22 -16.18 17.96
N LEU A 338 0.68 -15.93 17.02
CA LEU A 338 0.52 -16.31 15.63
C LEU A 338 1.70 -17.15 15.16
N PHE A 339 1.38 -18.17 14.38
CA PHE A 339 2.35 -18.88 13.55
C PHE A 339 1.93 -18.71 12.09
N GLN A 340 2.76 -18.07 11.30
CA GLN A 340 2.41 -17.62 9.97
C GLN A 340 3.41 -18.12 8.93
N THR A 341 2.94 -18.28 7.71
CA THR A 341 3.82 -18.64 6.60
C THR A 341 3.57 -17.78 5.38
N GLN A 342 4.63 -17.51 4.65
CA GLN A 342 4.62 -16.89 3.33
C GLN A 342 5.26 -17.84 2.34
N PHE A 343 4.52 -18.21 1.31
CA PHE A 343 5.03 -18.97 0.18
C PHE A 343 4.85 -18.15 -1.11
N ALA A 344 5.92 -18.03 -1.91
CA ALA A 344 5.91 -17.29 -3.18
C ALA A 344 6.47 -18.17 -4.31
N PHE A 345 5.93 -18.06 -5.52
CA PHE A 345 6.38 -18.81 -6.69
C PHE A 345 6.26 -17.98 -7.98
#